data_ca1d86de42b5663963b382c3115f2938
#
_entry.id   ca1d86de42b5663963b382c3115f2938
#
_cell.length_a   1.000
_cell.length_b   1.000
_cell.length_c   1.000
_cell.angle_alpha   90.00
_cell.angle_beta   90.00
_cell.angle_gamma   90.00
#
_symmetry.space_group_name_H-M   'P 1'
#
loop_
_entity.id
_entity.type
_entity.pdbx_description
1 polymer ?
#
loop_
_entity_poly.entity_id
_entity_poly.type
_entity_poly.pdbx_seq_one_letter_code
_entity_poly.pdbx_strand_id
1 'polypeptide(L)'
;MNELGFEAESLDLKTYFGKEEALAKKLNSLGAIWVSGGNTFVLRQAMRLSGFDKLFSTLSTRKDFLYGGYSAGICILSETLKPIDMVDDPENFPYQGIDKVIYEGLGIFNYSFMPHYDSDHPESVDIGKEIQRCIDNKWLFKALRDGDVIIKEH
;
A
#
# COMPACT_ATOMS: atom_id res chain seq x y z
N MET A 1 8.21 15.11 7.82
CA MET A 1 7.40 14.69 9.00
C MET A 1 7.80 15.49 10.22
N ASN A 2 9.06 15.43 10.67
CA ASN A 2 9.51 16.20 11.85
C ASN A 2 9.32 17.71 11.72
N GLU A 3 9.51 18.29 10.52
CA GLU A 3 9.25 19.71 10.22
C GLU A 3 7.76 20.10 10.38
N LEU A 4 6.86 19.11 10.32
CA LEU A 4 5.42 19.30 10.52
C LEU A 4 5.00 19.04 11.98
N GLY A 5 5.95 18.87 12.91
CA GLY A 5 5.68 18.63 14.32
C GLY A 5 5.33 17.19 14.70
N PHE A 6 5.52 16.21 13.81
CA PHE A 6 5.35 14.80 14.12
C PHE A 6 6.64 14.21 14.66
N GLU A 7 6.57 13.46 15.74
CA GLU A 7 7.66 12.58 16.20
C GLU A 7 7.64 11.31 15.34
N ALA A 8 8.39 11.32 14.22
CA ALA A 8 8.41 10.21 13.27
C ALA A 8 9.64 9.31 13.48
N GLU A 9 9.42 8.02 13.49
CA GLU A 9 10.45 6.98 13.50
C GLU A 9 10.25 6.00 12.34
N SER A 10 11.32 5.33 11.92
CA SER A 10 11.23 4.30 10.87
C SER A 10 10.70 2.99 11.46
N LEU A 11 9.72 2.40 10.78
CA LEU A 11 9.17 1.08 11.09
C LEU A 11 9.47 0.13 9.94
N ASP A 12 10.44 -0.77 10.11
CA ASP A 12 10.76 -1.81 9.13
C ASP A 12 9.99 -3.10 9.47
N LEU A 13 8.99 -3.44 8.65
CA LEU A 13 8.16 -4.64 8.83
C LEU A 13 8.98 -5.94 8.83
N LYS A 14 10.16 -5.97 8.18
CA LYS A 14 11.03 -7.17 8.17
C LYS A 14 11.48 -7.57 9.57
N THR A 15 11.65 -6.62 10.47
CA THR A 15 12.03 -6.89 11.86
C THR A 15 10.94 -7.61 12.66
N TYR A 16 9.72 -7.62 12.12
CA TYR A 16 8.52 -8.22 12.73
C TYR A 16 8.06 -9.50 12.04
N PHE A 17 8.80 -10.05 11.09
CA PHE A 17 8.44 -11.33 10.47
C PHE A 17 8.32 -12.43 11.53
N GLY A 18 7.13 -13.07 11.60
CA GLY A 18 6.82 -14.08 12.62
C GLY A 18 6.66 -13.52 14.06
N LYS A 19 6.56 -12.19 14.22
CA LYS A 19 6.44 -11.53 15.53
C LYS A 19 5.19 -10.63 15.60
N GLU A 20 4.05 -11.15 15.20
CA GLU A 20 2.79 -10.39 15.09
C GLU A 20 2.40 -9.68 16.40
N GLU A 21 2.59 -10.32 17.56
CA GLU A 21 2.30 -9.69 18.87
C GLU A 21 3.18 -8.47 19.16
N ALA A 22 4.47 -8.53 18.81
CA ALA A 22 5.38 -7.41 18.97
C ALA A 22 5.00 -6.23 18.05
N LEU A 23 4.61 -6.55 16.80
CA LEU A 23 4.10 -5.56 15.86
C LEU A 23 2.79 -4.94 16.38
N ALA A 24 1.85 -5.75 16.86
CA ALA A 24 0.59 -5.28 17.42
C ALA A 24 0.81 -4.28 18.58
N LYS A 25 1.72 -4.62 19.49
CA LYS A 25 2.10 -3.71 20.60
C LYS A 25 2.66 -2.39 20.07
N LYS A 26 3.54 -2.45 19.07
CA LYS A 26 4.12 -1.25 18.44
C LYS A 26 3.04 -0.40 17.78
N LEU A 27 2.21 -0.98 16.93
CA LEU A 27 1.16 -0.27 16.19
C LEU A 27 0.12 0.37 17.14
N ASN A 28 -0.20 -0.30 18.25
CA ASN A 28 -1.13 0.25 19.24
C ASN A 28 -0.59 1.50 19.94
N SER A 29 0.73 1.72 19.98
CA SER A 29 1.34 2.92 20.53
C SER A 29 1.43 4.09 19.55
N LEU A 30 1.05 3.89 18.28
CA LEU A 30 1.14 4.91 17.24
C LEU A 30 -0.23 5.56 16.99
N GLY A 31 -0.22 6.88 16.78
CA GLY A 31 -1.38 7.63 16.29
C GLY A 31 -1.45 7.71 14.77
N ALA A 32 -0.35 7.43 14.07
CA ALA A 32 -0.30 7.44 12.61
C ALA A 32 0.76 6.50 12.06
N ILE A 33 0.57 6.05 10.83
CA ILE A 33 1.60 5.44 10.00
C ILE A 33 1.62 6.12 8.62
N TRP A 34 2.82 6.22 8.04
CA TRP A 34 3.01 6.70 6.68
C TRP A 34 3.79 5.67 5.89
N VAL A 35 3.14 5.12 4.85
CA VAL A 35 3.72 4.04 4.04
C VAL A 35 4.30 4.62 2.76
N SER A 36 5.59 4.39 2.54
CA SER A 36 6.32 4.85 1.37
C SER A 36 6.02 4.01 0.12
N GLY A 37 6.39 4.57 -1.04
CA GLY A 37 6.41 3.88 -2.31
C GLY A 37 7.45 2.76 -2.40
N GLY A 38 7.50 2.12 -3.55
CA GLY A 38 8.32 0.97 -3.90
C GLY A 38 7.47 -0.07 -4.62
N ASN A 39 7.91 -1.32 -4.72
CA ASN A 39 7.12 -2.38 -5.33
C ASN A 39 5.96 -2.80 -4.40
N THR A 40 4.72 -2.68 -4.89
CA THR A 40 3.49 -2.96 -4.14
C THR A 40 3.40 -4.43 -3.70
N PHE A 41 3.86 -5.36 -4.53
CA PHE A 41 3.81 -6.80 -4.22
C PHE A 41 4.85 -7.17 -3.15
N VAL A 42 6.03 -6.57 -3.17
CA VAL A 42 7.03 -6.73 -2.11
C VAL A 42 6.52 -6.16 -0.78
N LEU A 43 5.87 -5.00 -0.82
CA LEU A 43 5.21 -4.42 0.35
C LEU A 43 4.10 -5.37 0.88
N ARG A 44 3.30 -5.94 -0.02
CA ARG A 44 2.23 -6.89 0.33
C ARG A 44 2.75 -8.14 1.02
N GLN A 45 3.88 -8.66 0.54
CA GLN A 45 4.57 -9.80 1.17
C GLN A 45 5.06 -9.46 2.58
N ALA A 46 5.69 -8.29 2.76
CA ALA A 46 6.15 -7.84 4.06
C ALA A 46 5.00 -7.68 5.06
N MET A 47 3.85 -7.16 4.62
CA MET A 47 2.64 -7.05 5.43
C MET A 47 2.08 -8.43 5.82
N ARG A 48 2.13 -9.41 4.93
CA ARG A 48 1.72 -10.79 5.22
C ARG A 48 2.63 -11.44 6.25
N LEU A 49 3.94 -11.37 6.05
CA LEU A 49 4.93 -12.04 6.90
C LEU A 49 5.03 -11.44 8.30
N SER A 50 4.76 -10.16 8.44
CA SER A 50 4.72 -9.46 9.74
C SER A 50 3.39 -9.59 10.47
N GLY A 51 2.33 -10.01 9.77
CA GLY A 51 0.95 -9.99 10.29
C GLY A 51 0.28 -8.61 10.25
N PHE A 52 0.93 -7.61 9.63
CA PHE A 52 0.37 -6.26 9.50
C PHE A 52 -1.01 -6.26 8.84
N ASP A 53 -1.20 -7.06 7.79
CA ASP A 53 -2.47 -7.15 7.06
C ASP A 53 -3.65 -7.56 7.94
N LYS A 54 -3.45 -8.44 8.90
CA LYS A 54 -4.47 -8.84 9.88
C LYS A 54 -4.73 -7.73 10.90
N LEU A 55 -3.65 -7.13 11.41
CA LEU A 55 -3.74 -6.06 12.41
C LEU A 55 -4.39 -4.81 11.84
N PHE A 56 -4.17 -4.54 10.55
CA PHE A 56 -4.68 -3.35 9.89
C PHE A 56 -6.21 -3.29 9.85
N SER A 57 -6.91 -4.42 9.78
CA SER A 57 -8.37 -4.46 9.83
C SER A 57 -8.93 -3.83 11.12
N THR A 58 -8.24 -4.00 12.24
CA THR A 58 -8.60 -3.37 13.51
C THR A 58 -8.09 -1.93 13.59
N LEU A 59 -6.86 -1.68 13.15
CA LEU A 59 -6.28 -0.32 13.16
C LEU A 59 -7.09 0.65 12.31
N SER A 60 -7.56 0.22 11.14
CA SER A 60 -8.33 1.05 10.22
C SER A 60 -9.70 1.48 10.74
N THR A 61 -10.18 0.91 11.85
CA THR A 61 -11.43 1.30 12.52
C THR A 61 -11.22 2.25 13.71
N ARG A 62 -9.98 2.51 14.10
CA ARG A 62 -9.66 3.41 15.20
C ARG A 62 -9.84 4.86 14.76
N LYS A 63 -10.61 5.64 15.54
CA LYS A 63 -10.83 7.07 15.29
C LYS A 63 -9.62 7.96 15.60
N ASP A 64 -8.68 7.44 16.38
CA ASP A 64 -7.44 8.12 16.82
C ASP A 64 -6.22 7.65 16.02
N PHE A 65 -6.43 7.05 14.84
CA PHE A 65 -5.38 6.50 14.03
C PHE A 65 -5.48 6.99 12.58
N LEU A 66 -4.35 7.46 12.04
CA LEU A 66 -4.23 7.90 10.65
C LEU A 66 -3.35 6.94 9.87
N TYR A 67 -3.83 6.47 8.72
CA TYR A 67 -3.02 5.88 7.68
C TYR A 67 -2.76 6.91 6.58
N GLY A 68 -1.51 7.13 6.23
CA GLY A 68 -1.11 7.89 5.05
C GLY A 68 -0.12 7.10 4.20
N GLY A 69 0.00 7.46 2.94
CA GLY A 69 0.97 6.83 2.04
C GLY A 69 0.94 7.41 0.64
N TYR A 70 1.90 6.99 -0.19
CA TYR A 70 1.99 7.36 -1.60
C TYR A 70 2.47 6.17 -2.44
N SER A 71 2.19 6.16 -3.75
CA SER A 71 2.59 5.09 -4.68
C SER A 71 2.15 3.71 -4.16
N ALA A 72 3.04 2.74 -3.97
CA ALA A 72 2.72 1.43 -3.39
C ALA A 72 1.95 1.54 -2.06
N GLY A 73 2.23 2.57 -1.24
CA GLY A 73 1.55 2.80 0.03
C GLY A 73 0.06 3.12 -0.11
N ILE A 74 -0.41 3.59 -1.25
CA ILE A 74 -1.84 3.73 -1.54
C ILE A 74 -2.39 2.57 -2.36
N CYS A 75 -1.60 2.02 -3.30
CA CYS A 75 -2.04 0.88 -4.11
C CYS A 75 -2.42 -0.31 -3.24
N ILE A 76 -1.68 -0.55 -2.15
CA ILE A 76 -1.93 -1.63 -1.20
C ILE A 76 -3.33 -1.59 -0.54
N LEU A 77 -3.97 -0.41 -0.49
CA LEU A 77 -5.30 -0.23 0.11
C LEU A 77 -6.44 -0.73 -0.77
N SER A 78 -6.18 -1.05 -2.03
CA SER A 78 -7.13 -1.59 -2.99
C SER A 78 -7.60 -2.99 -2.56
N GLU A 79 -8.74 -3.43 -3.07
CA GLU A 79 -9.22 -4.81 -2.89
C GLU A 79 -8.33 -5.81 -3.66
N THR A 80 -7.89 -5.43 -4.86
CA THR A 80 -6.99 -6.23 -5.69
C THR A 80 -5.82 -5.41 -6.22
N LEU A 81 -4.66 -6.05 -6.31
CA LEU A 81 -3.43 -5.48 -6.88
C LEU A 81 -3.22 -5.88 -8.34
N LYS A 82 -4.15 -6.67 -8.92
CA LYS A 82 -4.02 -7.14 -10.29
C LYS A 82 -3.86 -6.01 -11.32
N PRO A 83 -4.54 -4.86 -11.18
CA PRO A 83 -4.37 -3.76 -12.10
C PRO A 83 -3.02 -3.01 -12.04
N ILE A 84 -2.10 -3.37 -11.15
CA ILE A 84 -0.77 -2.74 -11.05
C ILE A 84 0.38 -3.70 -11.42
N ASP A 85 0.06 -4.93 -11.88
CA ASP A 85 1.04 -5.99 -12.09
C ASP A 85 1.91 -5.83 -13.35
N MET A 86 1.64 -4.83 -14.19
CA MET A 86 2.52 -4.46 -15.31
C MET A 86 3.50 -3.33 -14.93
N VAL A 87 3.23 -2.60 -13.87
CA VAL A 87 4.09 -1.53 -13.36
C VAL A 87 5.03 -2.07 -12.29
N ASP A 88 4.47 -2.75 -11.31
CA ASP A 88 5.21 -3.41 -10.25
C ASP A 88 5.36 -4.90 -10.57
N ASP A 89 6.59 -5.41 -10.57
CA ASP A 89 6.85 -6.83 -10.79
C ASP A 89 6.22 -7.70 -9.70
N PRO A 90 5.17 -8.48 -10.00
CA PRO A 90 4.49 -9.32 -9.02
C PRO A 90 5.30 -10.56 -8.63
N GLU A 91 6.25 -10.98 -9.46
CA GLU A 91 7.06 -12.18 -9.25
C GLU A 91 8.38 -11.89 -8.51
N ASN A 92 8.55 -10.67 -8.03
CA ASN A 92 9.67 -10.34 -7.15
C ASN A 92 9.42 -10.89 -5.73
N PHE A 93 10.06 -12.01 -5.38
CA PHE A 93 9.95 -12.70 -4.09
C PHE A 93 11.23 -12.57 -3.26
N PRO A 94 11.52 -11.40 -2.66
CA PRO A 94 12.75 -11.21 -1.88
C PRO A 94 12.73 -11.89 -0.51
N TYR A 95 11.57 -12.38 -0.06
CA TYR A 95 11.39 -12.93 1.28
C TYR A 95 11.12 -14.43 1.24
N GLN A 96 11.76 -15.17 2.15
CA GLN A 96 11.45 -16.59 2.34
C GLN A 96 10.03 -16.78 2.88
N GLY A 97 9.38 -17.86 2.45
CA GLY A 97 8.02 -18.23 2.89
C GLY A 97 6.89 -17.65 2.03
N ILE A 98 7.23 -16.89 0.99
CA ILE A 98 6.29 -16.47 -0.07
C ILE A 98 6.82 -17.00 -1.40
N ASP A 99 6.03 -17.81 -2.07
CA ASP A 99 6.34 -18.47 -3.35
C ASP A 99 5.27 -18.24 -4.43
N LYS A 100 4.26 -17.43 -4.10
CA LYS A 100 3.15 -17.10 -4.99
C LYS A 100 2.78 -15.63 -4.86
N VAL A 101 2.35 -15.06 -5.97
CA VAL A 101 1.85 -13.68 -6.01
C VAL A 101 0.61 -13.54 -5.12
N ILE A 102 0.61 -12.50 -4.30
CA ILE A 102 -0.53 -12.12 -3.46
C ILE A 102 -1.20 -10.94 -4.15
N TYR A 103 -2.30 -11.20 -4.85
CA TYR A 103 -3.06 -10.16 -5.53
C TYR A 103 -4.08 -9.44 -4.63
N GLU A 104 -4.43 -10.02 -3.49
CA GLU A 104 -5.34 -9.40 -2.52
C GLU A 104 -4.63 -8.24 -1.82
N GLY A 105 -5.18 -7.03 -1.94
CA GLY A 105 -4.75 -5.87 -1.18
C GLY A 105 -5.34 -5.86 0.23
N LEU A 106 -5.39 -4.70 0.87
CA LEU A 106 -5.97 -4.53 2.21
C LEU A 106 -7.50 -4.29 2.18
N GLY A 107 -8.09 -4.12 1.00
CA GLY A 107 -9.54 -4.05 0.81
C GLY A 107 -10.23 -2.82 1.42
N ILE A 108 -9.52 -1.71 1.60
CA ILE A 108 -10.10 -0.45 2.11
C ILE A 108 -10.92 0.26 1.04
N PHE A 109 -10.52 0.08 -0.22
CA PHE A 109 -11.21 0.63 -1.38
C PHE A 109 -11.55 -0.48 -2.37
N ASN A 110 -12.75 -0.43 -2.93
CA ASN A 110 -13.24 -1.36 -3.94
C ASN A 110 -12.78 -1.02 -5.38
N TYR A 111 -11.78 -0.16 -5.51
CA TYR A 111 -11.15 0.22 -6.76
C TYR A 111 -9.63 0.23 -6.58
N SER A 112 -8.91 0.15 -7.70
CA SER A 112 -7.45 0.22 -7.70
C SER A 112 -6.96 1.64 -7.91
N PHE A 113 -5.86 2.00 -7.26
CA PHE A 113 -5.19 3.27 -7.47
C PHE A 113 -4.19 3.16 -8.63
N MET A 114 -4.16 4.21 -9.46
CA MET A 114 -3.20 4.42 -10.54
C MET A 114 -2.45 5.73 -10.25
N PRO A 115 -1.44 5.70 -9.37
CA PRO A 115 -0.64 6.88 -9.05
C PRO A 115 0.23 7.27 -10.25
N HIS A 116 0.82 8.47 -10.20
CA HIS A 116 1.75 8.98 -11.22
C HIS A 116 1.14 9.12 -12.63
N TYR A 117 -0.19 9.13 -12.75
CA TYR A 117 -0.85 9.35 -14.03
C TYR A 117 -0.56 10.77 -14.54
N ASP A 118 -0.14 10.89 -15.80
CA ASP A 118 0.11 12.19 -16.45
C ASP A 118 1.01 13.10 -15.59
N SER A 119 2.11 12.56 -15.08
CA SER A 119 3.13 13.23 -14.26
C SER A 119 4.53 13.01 -14.85
N ASP A 120 5.53 13.71 -14.29
CA ASP A 120 6.94 13.55 -14.69
C ASP A 120 7.60 12.27 -14.13
N HIS A 121 6.82 11.42 -13.45
CA HIS A 121 7.32 10.17 -12.89
C HIS A 121 7.67 9.14 -13.98
N PRO A 122 8.78 8.38 -13.86
CA PRO A 122 9.17 7.38 -14.85
C PRO A 122 8.09 6.34 -15.17
N GLU A 123 7.26 5.97 -14.21
CA GLU A 123 6.18 5.00 -14.35
C GLU A 123 4.94 5.56 -15.05
N SER A 124 4.85 6.87 -15.30
CA SER A 124 3.65 7.53 -15.84
C SER A 124 3.17 6.90 -17.15
N VAL A 125 4.10 6.50 -18.03
CA VAL A 125 3.78 5.86 -19.31
C VAL A 125 3.14 4.48 -19.10
N ASP A 126 3.67 3.68 -18.18
CA ASP A 126 3.17 2.33 -17.93
C ASP A 126 1.85 2.39 -17.12
N ILE A 127 1.69 3.35 -16.23
CA ILE A 127 0.40 3.67 -15.60
C ILE A 127 -0.66 4.01 -16.65
N GLY A 128 -0.32 4.75 -17.70
CA GLY A 128 -1.25 5.03 -18.82
C GLY A 128 -1.74 3.76 -19.53
N LYS A 129 -0.85 2.78 -19.73
CA LYS A 129 -1.21 1.46 -20.30
C LYS A 129 -2.11 0.66 -19.35
N GLU A 130 -1.81 0.68 -18.04
CA GLU A 130 -2.64 0.01 -17.03
C GLU A 130 -4.05 0.61 -16.95
N ILE A 131 -4.17 1.92 -17.05
CA ILE A 131 -5.47 2.58 -17.12
C ILE A 131 -6.26 2.08 -18.33
N GLN A 132 -5.63 1.99 -19.51
CA GLN A 132 -6.30 1.44 -20.69
C GLN A 132 -6.73 -0.01 -20.46
N ARG A 133 -5.87 -0.83 -19.86
CA ARG A 133 -6.20 -2.21 -19.46
C ARG A 133 -7.36 -2.29 -18.48
N CYS A 134 -7.43 -1.37 -17.50
CA CYS A 134 -8.56 -1.29 -16.59
C CYS A 134 -9.87 -0.98 -17.32
N ILE A 135 -9.85 -0.05 -18.27
CA ILE A 135 -11.00 0.30 -19.11
C ILE A 135 -11.48 -0.92 -19.90
N ASP A 136 -10.56 -1.61 -20.59
CA ASP A 136 -10.85 -2.76 -21.43
C ASP A 136 -11.45 -3.94 -20.64
N ASN A 137 -10.98 -4.13 -19.39
CA ASN A 137 -11.46 -5.19 -18.50
C ASN A 137 -12.61 -4.74 -17.58
N LYS A 138 -13.05 -3.49 -17.65
CA LYS A 138 -14.10 -2.90 -16.80
C LYS A 138 -13.76 -2.99 -15.30
N TRP A 139 -12.49 -2.88 -14.96
CA TRP A 139 -12.04 -2.80 -13.58
C TRP A 139 -12.20 -1.38 -13.04
N LEU A 140 -12.62 -1.26 -11.79
CA LEU A 140 -12.75 0.04 -11.16
C LEU A 140 -11.36 0.56 -10.75
N PHE A 141 -11.07 1.80 -11.12
CA PHE A 141 -9.81 2.44 -10.77
C PHE A 141 -9.96 3.93 -10.49
N LYS A 142 -8.97 4.51 -9.84
CA LYS A 142 -8.83 5.94 -9.61
C LYS A 142 -7.43 6.38 -10.04
N ALA A 143 -7.34 7.15 -11.12
CA ALA A 143 -6.10 7.77 -11.56
C ALA A 143 -5.80 9.01 -10.69
N LEU A 144 -4.53 9.17 -10.32
CA LEU A 144 -4.03 10.28 -9.51
C LEU A 144 -2.76 10.83 -10.15
N ARG A 145 -2.68 12.14 -10.30
CA ARG A 145 -1.45 12.86 -10.61
C ARG A 145 -0.62 13.04 -9.34
N ASP A 146 0.66 13.32 -9.51
CA ASP A 146 1.50 13.71 -8.39
C ASP A 146 0.98 15.02 -7.78
N GLY A 147 0.75 14.99 -6.47
CA GLY A 147 0.11 16.09 -5.73
C GLY A 147 -1.39 15.91 -5.48
N ASP A 148 -2.08 15.00 -6.18
CA ASP A 148 -3.47 14.67 -5.86
C ASP A 148 -3.56 13.94 -4.52
N VAL A 149 -4.61 14.27 -3.75
CA VAL A 149 -4.85 13.68 -2.42
C VAL A 149 -6.27 13.13 -2.34
N ILE A 150 -6.40 11.94 -1.76
CA ILE A 150 -7.68 11.37 -1.37
C ILE A 150 -7.72 11.26 0.15
N ILE A 151 -8.79 11.78 0.73
CA ILE A 151 -9.08 11.66 2.16
C ILE A 151 -10.31 10.77 2.30
N LYS A 152 -10.20 9.71 3.12
CA LYS A 152 -11.32 8.88 3.54
C LYS A 152 -11.47 8.99 5.04
N GLU A 153 -12.58 9.52 5.46
CA GLU A 153 -12.98 9.57 6.87
C GLU A 153 -13.84 8.35 7.25
N HIS A 154 -13.92 8.05 8.53
CA HIS A 154 -14.73 6.95 9.08
C HIS A 154 -16.18 7.39 9.31
#